data_dcff746f13a5ae153f11933558214805
#
_entry.id   dcff746f13a5ae153f11933558214805
#
_cell.length_a   1.000
_cell.length_b   1.000
_cell.length_c   1.000
_cell.angle_alpha   90.00
_cell.angle_beta   90.00
_cell.angle_gamma   90.00
#
_symmetry.space_group_name_H-M   'P 1'
#
loop_
_entity.id
_entity.type
_entity.pdbx_description
1 polymer ?
#
loop_
_entity_poly.entity_id
_entity_poly.type
_entity_poly.pdbx_seq_one_letter_code
_entity_poly.pdbx_strand_id
1 'polypeptide(L)'
;MAVFYLVRHGKTDYSERNKKIYQGFGVNLSPLSVEGVKEIVNTSRDNRLLDAGVILSSPYTRAVQTAAILSKELQIDIMIETDLHEWLANKNYIYEDDEKAEKNYHEFVELKGTYPADFDMDWEDMCMMRQRILPVFEKYKHYQKIIVACHGMVIQSLCNGYHPRTGEIVEFEL
;
A
#
# COMPACT_ATOMS: atom_id res chain seq x y z
N MET A 1 19.04 -12.57 5.77
CA MET A 1 18.28 -11.34 5.90
C MET A 1 17.47 -11.19 4.64
N ALA A 2 16.17 -11.01 4.76
CA ALA A 2 15.27 -10.84 3.61
C ALA A 2 15.14 -9.34 3.31
N VAL A 3 15.22 -8.97 2.03
CA VAL A 3 15.06 -7.59 1.57
C VAL A 3 13.71 -7.44 0.88
N PHE A 4 12.91 -6.49 1.32
CA PHE A 4 11.61 -6.14 0.77
C PHE A 4 11.71 -4.84 -0.02
N TYR A 5 11.42 -4.90 -1.30
CA TYR A 5 11.31 -3.73 -2.16
C TYR A 5 9.86 -3.28 -2.20
N LEU A 6 9.53 -2.29 -1.37
CA LEU A 6 8.19 -1.73 -1.23
C LEU A 6 7.93 -0.78 -2.40
N VAL A 7 7.00 -1.12 -3.27
CA VAL A 7 6.61 -0.32 -4.42
C VAL A 7 5.26 0.34 -4.13
N ARG A 8 5.24 1.68 -4.00
CA ARG A 8 3.97 2.37 -3.97
C ARG A 8 3.26 2.21 -5.30
N HIS A 9 1.98 1.84 -5.29
CA HIS A 9 1.18 1.72 -6.50
C HIS A 9 1.31 2.97 -7.40
N GLY A 10 1.12 2.82 -8.70
CA GLY A 10 1.12 3.93 -9.66
C GLY A 10 -0.04 4.91 -9.44
N LYS A 11 0.03 6.07 -10.11
CA LYS A 11 -1.02 7.09 -10.04
C LYS A 11 -2.40 6.48 -10.30
N THR A 12 -3.33 6.75 -9.40
CA THR A 12 -4.69 6.18 -9.40
C THR A 12 -5.67 7.09 -10.16
N ASP A 13 -6.62 6.50 -10.84
CA ASP A 13 -7.78 7.17 -11.41
C ASP A 13 -8.96 7.09 -10.42
N TYR A 14 -9.30 8.20 -9.79
CA TYR A 14 -10.42 8.31 -8.86
C TYR A 14 -11.70 8.88 -9.51
N SER A 15 -11.76 9.04 -10.84
CA SER A 15 -12.87 9.69 -11.53
C SER A 15 -14.22 8.99 -11.34
N GLU A 16 -14.21 7.68 -11.08
CA GLU A 16 -15.40 6.86 -10.89
C GLU A 16 -15.71 6.50 -9.42
N ARG A 17 -14.87 6.93 -8.45
CA ARG A 17 -14.90 6.42 -7.07
C ARG A 17 -16.25 6.60 -6.34
N ASN A 18 -17.01 7.65 -6.68
CA ASN A 18 -18.29 7.97 -6.04
C ASN A 18 -19.49 7.76 -6.97
N LYS A 19 -19.34 6.93 -8.00
CA LYS A 19 -20.39 6.68 -8.97
C LYS A 19 -20.90 5.25 -8.88
N LYS A 20 -22.21 5.07 -8.99
CA LYS A 20 -22.89 3.78 -9.09
C LYS A 20 -22.46 2.81 -7.97
N ILE A 21 -21.99 1.62 -8.39
CA ILE A 21 -21.56 0.55 -7.48
C ILE A 21 -20.25 0.86 -6.73
N TYR A 22 -19.54 1.89 -7.13
CA TYR A 22 -18.29 2.29 -6.46
C TYR A 22 -18.51 3.13 -5.21
N GLN A 23 -19.73 3.56 -4.95
CA GLN A 23 -20.04 4.30 -3.72
C GLN A 23 -19.70 3.45 -2.50
N GLY A 24 -18.90 3.99 -1.60
CA GLY A 24 -18.38 3.29 -0.42
C GLY A 24 -17.16 2.39 -0.67
N PHE A 25 -16.98 1.88 -1.88
CA PHE A 25 -15.85 1.05 -2.25
C PHE A 25 -14.91 1.71 -3.28
N GLY A 26 -15.27 2.90 -3.77
CA GLY A 26 -14.61 3.53 -4.90
C GLY A 26 -13.12 3.76 -4.73
N VAL A 27 -12.66 4.12 -3.54
CA VAL A 27 -11.24 4.29 -3.25
C VAL A 27 -10.48 2.97 -3.39
N ASN A 28 -11.05 1.87 -2.90
CA ASN A 28 -10.41 0.56 -2.91
C ASN A 28 -10.44 -0.10 -4.30
N LEU A 29 -11.52 0.15 -5.06
CA LEU A 29 -11.72 -0.39 -6.41
C LEU A 29 -11.16 0.50 -7.53
N SER A 30 -10.70 1.71 -7.21
CA SER A 30 -10.14 2.64 -8.20
C SER A 30 -8.89 2.07 -8.87
N PRO A 31 -8.85 2.07 -10.22
CA PRO A 31 -7.74 1.51 -10.99
C PRO A 31 -6.59 2.50 -11.13
N LEU A 32 -5.48 2.04 -11.71
CA LEU A 32 -4.42 2.92 -12.17
C LEU A 32 -4.91 3.80 -13.32
N SER A 33 -4.46 5.05 -13.34
CA SER A 33 -4.58 5.91 -14.51
C SER A 33 -3.63 5.46 -15.63
N VAL A 34 -3.83 5.97 -16.84
CA VAL A 34 -2.91 5.72 -17.96
C VAL A 34 -1.47 6.12 -17.62
N GLU A 35 -1.32 7.22 -16.87
CA GLU A 35 -0.01 7.66 -16.38
C GLU A 35 0.55 6.69 -15.35
N GLY A 36 -0.27 6.23 -14.40
CA GLY A 36 0.13 5.25 -13.40
C GLY A 36 0.61 3.93 -14.00
N VAL A 37 -0.04 3.46 -15.08
CA VAL A 37 0.43 2.28 -15.82
C VAL A 37 1.84 2.53 -16.38
N LYS A 38 2.09 3.71 -16.99
CA LYS A 38 3.42 4.06 -17.52
C LYS A 38 4.47 4.20 -16.42
N GLU A 39 4.10 4.76 -15.27
CA GLU A 39 4.98 4.84 -14.10
C GLU A 39 5.46 3.44 -13.71
N ILE A 40 4.55 2.47 -13.55
CA ILE A 40 4.91 1.12 -13.11
C ILE A 40 5.69 0.34 -14.17
N VAL A 41 5.38 0.50 -15.46
CA VAL A 41 6.22 -0.05 -16.54
C VAL A 41 7.65 0.51 -16.49
N ASN A 42 7.81 1.77 -16.10
CA ASN A 42 9.14 2.33 -15.88
C ASN A 42 9.81 1.78 -14.61
N THR A 43 9.05 1.66 -13.51
CA THR A 43 9.51 1.07 -12.25
C THR A 43 9.99 -0.36 -12.43
N SER A 44 9.34 -1.17 -13.29
CA SER A 44 9.72 -2.56 -13.53
C SER A 44 11.14 -2.74 -14.13
N ARG A 45 11.72 -1.66 -14.68
CA ARG A 45 13.08 -1.66 -15.25
C ARG A 45 14.18 -1.40 -14.21
N ASP A 46 13.82 -1.16 -12.97
CA ASP A 46 14.79 -0.94 -11.90
C ASP A 46 15.51 -2.24 -11.53
N ASN A 47 16.83 -2.22 -11.60
CA ASN A 47 17.66 -3.41 -11.34
C ASN A 47 17.49 -3.98 -9.92
N ARG A 48 17.01 -3.18 -8.97
CA ARG A 48 16.72 -3.66 -7.61
C ARG A 48 15.64 -4.73 -7.57
N LEU A 49 14.74 -4.76 -8.57
CA LEU A 49 13.63 -5.72 -8.65
C LEU A 49 14.00 -7.04 -9.32
N LEU A 50 15.15 -7.11 -9.99
CA LEU A 50 15.59 -8.32 -10.68
C LEU A 50 15.85 -9.45 -9.68
N ASP A 51 15.53 -10.68 -10.08
CA ASP A 51 15.74 -11.91 -9.30
C ASP A 51 14.97 -11.97 -7.98
N ALA A 52 13.89 -11.20 -7.84
CA ALA A 52 12.96 -11.34 -6.71
C ALA A 52 12.23 -12.69 -6.82
N GLY A 53 12.01 -13.35 -5.68
CA GLY A 53 11.38 -14.66 -5.64
C GLY A 53 9.87 -14.64 -5.68
N VAL A 54 9.25 -13.51 -5.31
CA VAL A 54 7.79 -13.35 -5.22
C VAL A 54 7.40 -11.87 -5.25
N ILE A 55 6.19 -11.58 -5.74
CA ILE A 55 5.54 -10.28 -5.60
C ILE A 55 4.38 -10.44 -4.63
N LEU A 56 4.39 -9.72 -3.52
CA LEU A 56 3.26 -9.58 -2.64
C LEU A 56 2.43 -8.37 -3.07
N SER A 57 1.11 -8.46 -2.98
CA SER A 57 0.22 -7.36 -3.33
C SER A 57 -0.85 -7.12 -2.29
N SER A 58 -1.11 -5.84 -2.02
CA SER A 58 -2.36 -5.42 -1.41
C SER A 58 -3.56 -5.86 -2.26
N PRO A 59 -4.74 -6.13 -1.66
CA PRO A 59 -5.94 -6.53 -2.40
C PRO A 59 -6.60 -5.37 -3.18
N TYR A 60 -6.18 -4.12 -2.98
CA TYR A 60 -6.81 -2.98 -3.65
C TYR A 60 -6.44 -2.91 -5.13
N THR A 61 -7.41 -2.60 -5.99
CA THR A 61 -7.28 -2.66 -7.45
C THR A 61 -6.01 -2.02 -7.99
N ARG A 62 -5.67 -0.81 -7.53
CA ARG A 62 -4.47 -0.09 -7.96
C ARG A 62 -3.15 -0.82 -7.62
N ALA A 63 -3.12 -1.51 -6.48
CA ALA A 63 -1.95 -2.29 -6.07
C ALA A 63 -1.88 -3.62 -6.84
N VAL A 64 -3.02 -4.30 -7.04
CA VAL A 64 -3.10 -5.52 -7.85
C VAL A 64 -2.68 -5.24 -9.30
N GLN A 65 -3.12 -4.14 -9.89
CA GLN A 65 -2.68 -3.74 -11.22
C GLN A 65 -1.18 -3.42 -11.27
N THR A 66 -0.65 -2.77 -10.23
CA THR A 66 0.80 -2.54 -10.08
C THR A 66 1.54 -3.87 -10.06
N ALA A 67 1.12 -4.81 -9.20
CA ALA A 67 1.71 -6.14 -9.12
C ALA A 67 1.60 -6.91 -10.44
N ALA A 68 0.46 -6.82 -11.13
CA ALA A 68 0.27 -7.49 -12.42
C ALA A 68 1.20 -6.97 -13.52
N ILE A 69 1.46 -5.66 -13.55
CA ILE A 69 2.44 -5.07 -14.48
C ILE A 69 3.85 -5.56 -14.13
N LEU A 70 4.25 -5.50 -12.85
CA LEU A 70 5.56 -5.99 -12.41
C LEU A 70 5.74 -7.49 -12.70
N SER A 71 4.71 -8.31 -12.41
CA SER A 71 4.72 -9.74 -12.69
C SER A 71 4.91 -10.04 -14.17
N LYS A 72 4.19 -9.32 -15.04
CA LYS A 72 4.32 -9.49 -16.50
C LYS A 72 5.72 -9.16 -17.00
N GLU A 73 6.31 -8.07 -16.53
CA GLU A 73 7.63 -7.61 -17.00
C GLU A 73 8.77 -8.43 -16.40
N LEU A 74 8.64 -8.90 -15.16
CA LEU A 74 9.68 -9.61 -14.42
C LEU A 74 9.51 -11.15 -14.44
N GLN A 75 8.35 -11.65 -14.89
CA GLN A 75 8.00 -13.09 -14.90
C GLN A 75 8.02 -13.70 -13.49
N ILE A 76 7.47 -13.00 -12.50
CA ILE A 76 7.42 -13.40 -11.09
C ILE A 76 5.96 -13.57 -10.65
N ASP A 77 5.66 -14.61 -9.90
CA ASP A 77 4.33 -14.90 -9.38
C ASP A 77 3.86 -13.88 -8.34
N ILE A 78 2.54 -13.67 -8.27
CA ILE A 78 1.89 -12.76 -7.33
C ILE A 78 1.19 -13.54 -6.23
N MET A 79 1.35 -13.08 -4.98
CA MET A 79 0.57 -13.49 -3.82
C MET A 79 -0.18 -12.27 -3.26
N ILE A 80 -1.51 -12.38 -3.12
CA ILE A 80 -2.31 -11.29 -2.56
C ILE A 80 -2.45 -11.51 -1.06
N GLU A 81 -2.08 -10.49 -0.29
CA GLU A 81 -2.13 -10.48 1.16
C GLU A 81 -3.06 -9.36 1.66
N THR A 82 -4.11 -9.75 2.35
CA THR A 82 -5.15 -8.81 2.81
C THR A 82 -4.58 -7.72 3.71
N ASP A 83 -3.68 -8.09 4.61
CA ASP A 83 -3.09 -7.17 5.59
C ASP A 83 -2.12 -6.13 4.99
N LEU A 84 -1.88 -6.19 3.67
CA LEU A 84 -1.17 -5.13 2.93
C LEU A 84 -2.10 -4.01 2.43
N HIS A 85 -3.38 -3.99 2.79
CA HIS A 85 -4.31 -2.91 2.43
C HIS A 85 -3.81 -1.54 2.93
N GLU A 86 -4.34 -0.46 2.35
CA GLU A 86 -3.98 0.90 2.76
C GLU A 86 -4.54 1.23 4.16
N TRP A 87 -4.04 2.30 4.76
CA TRP A 87 -4.52 2.89 5.99
C TRP A 87 -6.06 2.97 6.04
N LEU A 88 -6.60 2.73 7.22
CA LEU A 88 -8.02 2.78 7.47
C LEU A 88 -8.41 4.08 8.19
N ALA A 89 -9.32 4.83 7.57
CA ALA A 89 -9.97 5.98 8.22
C ALA A 89 -10.84 5.54 9.41
N ASN A 90 -11.25 4.27 9.44
CA ASN A 90 -11.89 3.63 10.60
C ASN A 90 -11.27 2.25 10.82
N LYS A 91 -10.57 2.09 11.96
CA LYS A 91 -9.85 0.85 12.32
C LYS A 91 -10.75 -0.38 12.51
N ASN A 92 -12.07 -0.19 12.64
CA ASN A 92 -13.04 -1.26 12.73
C ASN A 92 -13.61 -1.70 11.37
N TYR A 93 -12.97 -1.28 10.26
CA TYR A 93 -13.40 -1.57 8.88
C TYR A 93 -14.80 -1.04 8.54
N ILE A 94 -15.25 0.00 9.23
CA ILE A 94 -16.50 0.70 8.94
C ILE A 94 -16.22 1.73 7.83
N TYR A 95 -17.09 1.77 6.84
CA TYR A 95 -17.02 2.80 5.81
C TYR A 95 -17.27 4.18 6.42
N GLU A 96 -16.38 5.09 6.13
CA GLU A 96 -16.53 6.50 6.44
C GLU A 96 -16.75 7.29 5.13
N ASP A 97 -17.60 8.31 5.17
CA ASP A 97 -17.72 9.22 4.05
C ASP A 97 -16.42 10.03 3.82
N ASP A 98 -16.35 10.69 2.67
CA ASP A 98 -15.13 11.41 2.27
C ASP A 98 -14.77 12.54 3.29
N GLU A 99 -15.76 13.22 3.87
CA GLU A 99 -15.56 14.31 4.83
C GLU A 99 -14.95 13.77 6.13
N LYS A 100 -15.54 12.70 6.68
CA LYS A 100 -15.04 12.06 7.90
C LYS A 100 -13.66 11.44 7.66
N ALA A 101 -13.46 10.78 6.53
CA ALA A 101 -12.18 10.16 6.18
C ALA A 101 -11.06 11.21 6.03
N GLU A 102 -11.35 12.36 5.42
CA GLU A 102 -10.42 13.47 5.29
C GLU A 102 -10.06 14.08 6.65
N LYS A 103 -11.06 14.29 7.51
CA LYS A 103 -10.84 14.75 8.88
C LYS A 103 -9.91 13.81 9.64
N ASN A 104 -10.19 12.50 9.61
CA ASN A 104 -9.36 11.47 10.27
C ASN A 104 -7.94 11.45 9.70
N TYR A 105 -7.77 11.67 8.39
CA TYR A 105 -6.45 11.78 7.78
C TYR A 105 -5.68 13.02 8.26
N HIS A 106 -6.34 14.18 8.39
CA HIS A 106 -5.70 15.38 8.94
C HIS A 106 -5.26 15.18 10.39
N GLU A 107 -6.10 14.56 11.22
CA GLU A 107 -5.73 14.22 12.61
C GLU A 107 -4.53 13.26 12.63
N PHE A 108 -4.52 12.23 11.79
CA PHE A 108 -3.38 11.33 11.64
C PHE A 108 -2.09 12.08 11.30
N VAL A 109 -2.16 13.01 10.36
CA VAL A 109 -0.98 13.82 9.96
C VAL A 109 -0.50 14.72 11.10
N GLU A 110 -1.41 15.45 11.75
CA GLU A 110 -1.09 16.34 12.88
C GLU A 110 -0.46 15.59 14.04
N LEU A 111 -0.99 14.40 14.36
CA LEU A 111 -0.52 13.53 15.43
C LEU A 111 0.63 12.61 15.00
N LYS A 112 1.15 12.78 13.78
CA LYS A 112 2.24 11.96 13.21
C LYS A 112 1.96 10.46 13.28
N GLY A 113 0.71 10.09 13.09
CA GLY A 113 0.25 8.71 13.05
C GLY A 113 0.28 7.99 14.41
N THR A 114 0.31 8.71 15.51
CA THR A 114 0.32 8.15 16.87
C THR A 114 -0.78 8.77 17.69
N TYR A 115 -1.51 7.97 18.46
CA TYR A 115 -2.54 8.49 19.37
C TYR A 115 -1.92 9.29 20.51
N PRO A 116 -2.56 10.41 20.93
CA PRO A 116 -2.21 11.03 22.19
C PRO A 116 -2.44 10.05 23.35
N ALA A 117 -1.69 10.22 24.46
CA ALA A 117 -1.89 9.43 25.66
C ALA A 117 -3.35 9.51 26.12
N ASP A 118 -3.93 8.39 26.50
CA ASP A 118 -5.30 8.25 27.00
C ASP A 118 -6.43 8.54 25.98
N PHE A 119 -6.10 8.69 24.69
CA PHE A 119 -7.10 8.85 23.62
C PHE A 119 -7.14 7.62 22.73
N ASP A 120 -8.36 7.20 22.37
CA ASP A 120 -8.62 6.15 21.38
C ASP A 120 -9.32 6.80 20.18
N MET A 121 -8.61 6.91 19.06
CA MET A 121 -9.12 7.52 17.83
C MET A 121 -9.81 6.47 16.96
N ASP A 122 -10.65 6.92 16.02
CA ASP A 122 -11.33 6.00 15.09
C ASP A 122 -10.39 5.39 14.04
N TRP A 123 -9.38 6.14 13.63
CA TRP A 123 -8.47 5.75 12.54
C TRP A 123 -7.35 4.79 12.98
N GLU A 124 -6.78 4.06 12.03
CA GLU A 124 -5.67 3.14 12.25
C GLU A 124 -4.35 3.90 12.47
N ASP A 125 -3.67 3.67 13.58
CA ASP A 125 -2.37 4.29 13.85
C ASP A 125 -1.19 3.54 13.19
N MET A 126 0.00 4.12 13.19
CA MET A 126 1.19 3.49 12.60
C MET A 126 1.57 2.18 13.30
N CYS A 127 1.30 2.05 14.60
CA CYS A 127 1.60 0.84 15.35
C CYS A 127 0.69 -0.31 14.91
N MET A 128 -0.61 -0.05 14.78
CA MET A 128 -1.60 -1.01 14.26
C MET A 128 -1.24 -1.46 12.84
N MET A 129 -0.85 -0.52 11.97
CA MET A 129 -0.39 -0.87 10.63
C MET A 129 0.80 -1.83 10.65
N ARG A 130 1.82 -1.55 11.47
CA ARG A 130 2.98 -2.44 11.62
C ARG A 130 2.58 -3.81 12.16
N GLN A 131 1.67 -3.86 13.14
CA GLN A 131 1.21 -5.11 13.75
C GLN A 131 0.54 -6.05 12.74
N ARG A 132 -0.16 -5.54 11.72
CA ARG A 132 -0.75 -6.37 10.67
C ARG A 132 0.21 -6.70 9.52
N ILE A 133 1.14 -5.78 9.20
CA ILE A 133 2.05 -5.93 8.05
C ILE A 133 3.23 -6.85 8.35
N LEU A 134 3.89 -6.68 9.51
CA LEU A 134 5.09 -7.43 9.84
C LEU A 134 4.89 -8.96 9.86
N PRO A 135 3.78 -9.52 10.37
CA PRO A 135 3.50 -10.95 10.23
C PRO A 135 3.43 -11.45 8.78
N VAL A 136 2.95 -10.62 7.84
CA VAL A 136 2.98 -10.96 6.42
C VAL A 136 4.43 -11.09 5.95
N PHE A 137 5.30 -10.14 6.29
CA PHE A 137 6.70 -10.18 5.90
C PHE A 137 7.43 -11.39 6.50
N GLU A 138 7.16 -11.70 7.78
CA GLU A 138 7.69 -12.90 8.44
C GLU A 138 7.33 -14.20 7.70
N LYS A 139 6.11 -14.31 7.17
CA LYS A 139 5.64 -15.45 6.38
C LYS A 139 6.50 -15.69 5.13
N TYR A 140 7.02 -14.62 4.51
CA TYR A 140 7.76 -14.68 3.25
C TYR A 140 9.28 -14.49 3.40
N LYS A 141 9.81 -14.34 4.60
CA LYS A 141 11.25 -14.12 4.83
C LYS A 141 12.18 -15.26 4.36
N HIS A 142 11.61 -16.39 3.97
CA HIS A 142 12.37 -17.49 3.35
C HIS A 142 12.82 -17.14 1.90
N TYR A 143 12.22 -16.17 1.25
CA TYR A 143 12.76 -15.54 0.05
C TYR A 143 13.83 -14.52 0.43
N GLN A 144 14.90 -14.46 -0.37
CA GLN A 144 15.97 -13.46 -0.15
C GLN A 144 15.56 -12.06 -0.58
N LYS A 145 14.75 -11.97 -1.66
CA LYS A 145 14.30 -10.73 -2.26
C LYS A 145 12.80 -10.81 -2.58
N ILE A 146 12.04 -9.85 -2.09
CA ILE A 146 10.59 -9.79 -2.19
C ILE A 146 10.18 -8.41 -2.73
N ILE A 147 9.29 -8.36 -3.71
CA ILE A 147 8.64 -7.14 -4.16
C ILE A 147 7.30 -7.03 -3.44
N VAL A 148 6.94 -5.83 -2.98
CA VAL A 148 5.66 -5.58 -2.29
C VAL A 148 4.94 -4.42 -2.96
N ALA A 149 3.92 -4.71 -3.75
CA ALA A 149 3.04 -3.68 -4.33
C ALA A 149 2.02 -3.23 -3.27
N CYS A 150 2.21 -2.05 -2.73
CA CYS A 150 1.44 -1.54 -1.60
C CYS A 150 1.19 -0.02 -1.70
N HIS A 151 1.05 0.65 -0.59
CA HIS A 151 0.51 2.01 -0.48
C HIS A 151 1.44 2.96 0.26
N GLY A 152 1.15 4.27 0.12
CA GLY A 152 1.96 5.32 0.73
C GLY A 152 2.02 5.25 2.24
N MET A 153 0.87 5.07 2.91
CA MET A 153 0.81 5.01 4.38
C MET A 153 1.41 3.71 4.93
N VAL A 154 1.25 2.59 4.19
CA VAL A 154 1.93 1.31 4.51
C VAL A 154 3.44 1.52 4.57
N ILE A 155 4.03 2.12 3.53
CA ILE A 155 5.48 2.40 3.48
C ILE A 155 5.87 3.39 4.58
N GLN A 156 5.09 4.44 4.76
CA GLN A 156 5.31 5.45 5.81
C GLN A 156 5.38 4.82 7.21
N SER A 157 4.51 3.86 7.50
CA SER A 157 4.48 3.17 8.80
C SER A 157 5.74 2.35 9.05
N LEU A 158 6.35 1.77 8.01
CA LEU A 158 7.54 0.92 8.09
C LEU A 158 8.85 1.72 8.05
N CYS A 159 8.88 2.82 7.30
CA CYS A 159 10.08 3.57 6.93
C CYS A 159 10.15 4.94 7.63
N ASN A 160 10.00 4.99 8.94
CA ASN A 160 10.20 6.16 9.80
C ASN A 160 9.43 7.43 9.33
N GLY A 161 8.22 7.26 8.84
CA GLY A 161 7.37 8.36 8.38
C GLY A 161 7.64 8.83 6.95
N TYR A 162 8.53 8.17 6.20
CA TYR A 162 8.78 8.50 4.80
C TYR A 162 7.58 8.14 3.92
N HIS A 163 6.99 9.13 3.24
CA HIS A 163 5.89 8.95 2.31
C HIS A 163 6.37 9.04 0.86
N PRO A 164 6.50 7.91 0.12
CA PRO A 164 7.08 7.89 -1.22
C PRO A 164 6.13 8.46 -2.27
N ARG A 165 6.65 8.82 -3.45
CA ARG A 165 5.85 9.12 -4.64
C ARG A 165 5.27 7.84 -5.24
N THR A 166 4.22 7.96 -6.09
CA THR A 166 3.69 6.84 -6.87
C THR A 166 4.78 6.19 -7.73
N GLY A 167 4.79 4.87 -7.80
CA GLY A 167 5.80 4.10 -8.53
C GLY A 167 7.19 4.07 -7.89
N GLU A 168 7.40 4.72 -6.76
CA GLU A 168 8.68 4.72 -6.06
C GLU A 168 8.94 3.41 -5.33
N ILE A 169 10.21 2.99 -5.31
CA ILE A 169 10.70 1.80 -4.63
C ILE A 169 11.43 2.22 -3.37
N VAL A 170 11.01 1.70 -2.23
CA VAL A 170 11.66 1.89 -0.93
C VAL A 170 12.14 0.54 -0.41
N GLU A 171 13.38 0.47 0.01
CA GLU A 171 13.98 -0.76 0.57
C GLU A 171 13.67 -0.87 2.05
N PHE A 172 13.31 -2.07 2.47
CA PHE A 172 13.05 -2.42 3.86
C PHE A 172 13.67 -3.78 4.17
N GLU A 173 14.42 -3.86 5.26
CA GLU A 173 15.06 -5.09 5.74
C GLU A 173 14.37 -5.57 7.02
N LEU A 174 14.18 -6.90 7.12
CA LEU A 174 13.60 -7.57 8.29
C LEU A 174 14.63 -8.52 8.92
#